data_6a5bc85f7ed06d33776d0512946653cf
#
_entry.id   6a5bc85f7ed06d33776d0512946653cf
#
_cell.length_a   1.000
_cell.length_b   1.000
_cell.length_c   1.000
_cell.angle_alpha   90.00
_cell.angle_beta   90.00
_cell.angle_gamma   90.00
#
_symmetry.space_group_name_H-M   'P 1'
#
loop_
_entity.id
_entity.type
_entity.pdbx_description
1 polymer ?
#
loop_
_entity_poly.entity_id
_entity_poly.type
_entity_poly.pdbx_seq_one_letter_code
_entity_poly.pdbx_strand_id
1 'polypeptide(L)'
;MLCGRRWTTRGDFAWSFSSIKSFDQCPKKYYHLKVAKDYEENFKTDAILYGNEFHTAAEVYIRDDTELEPRFDYAKGVLDKLKNMEGEKLCEYKMGLTKDLTPCGFFDKNVWWRGVVDLA
;
A
#
# COMPACT_ATOMS: atom_id res chain seq x y z
N MET A 1 29.43 -20.18 -11.52
CA MET A 1 29.72 -18.87 -12.11
C MET A 1 28.71 -17.87 -11.61
N LEU A 2 29.13 -17.08 -10.71
CA LEU A 2 28.27 -16.02 -10.19
C LEU A 2 28.32 -14.86 -11.17
N CYS A 3 27.26 -14.69 -11.91
CA CYS A 3 27.06 -13.50 -12.68
C CYS A 3 27.04 -12.33 -11.72
N GLY A 4 28.08 -11.49 -11.72
CA GLY A 4 28.20 -10.31 -10.90
C GLY A 4 27.15 -9.28 -11.28
N ARG A 5 25.93 -9.50 -10.87
CA ARG A 5 24.93 -8.43 -10.84
C ARG A 5 25.36 -7.51 -9.72
N ARG A 6 26.03 -6.43 -10.08
CA ARG A 6 26.22 -5.30 -9.20
C ARG A 6 24.90 -5.02 -8.49
N TRP A 7 24.91 -5.19 -7.22
CA TRP A 7 23.90 -4.58 -6.37
C TRP A 7 24.03 -3.08 -6.57
N THR A 8 23.24 -2.55 -7.47
CA THR A 8 23.16 -1.11 -7.61
C THR A 8 22.44 -0.61 -6.37
N THR A 9 23.22 -0.07 -5.46
CA THR A 9 22.76 0.64 -4.25
C THR A 9 22.07 1.95 -4.58
N ARG A 10 21.58 2.09 -5.78
CA ARG A 10 20.92 3.30 -6.24
C ARG A 10 19.42 3.18 -6.09
N GLY A 11 18.88 3.98 -5.21
CA GLY A 11 17.67 4.79 -5.33
C GLY A 11 16.32 4.12 -5.65
N ASP A 12 16.29 2.89 -6.15
CA ASP A 12 15.06 2.28 -6.67
C ASP A 12 14.39 1.34 -5.67
N PHE A 13 14.99 1.14 -4.50
CA PHE A 13 14.46 0.25 -3.48
C PHE A 13 13.99 1.04 -2.27
N ALA A 14 12.69 0.97 -2.01
CA ALA A 14 12.10 1.50 -0.81
C ALA A 14 11.35 0.40 -0.06
N TRP A 15 11.51 0.38 1.26
CA TRP A 15 10.74 -0.48 2.12
C TRP A 15 9.29 -0.01 2.21
N SER A 16 8.39 -0.96 2.42
CA SER A 16 6.99 -0.73 2.78
C SER A 16 6.57 -1.77 3.80
N PHE A 17 5.44 -1.55 4.46
CA PHE A 17 4.90 -2.52 5.42
C PHE A 17 4.73 -3.92 4.79
N SER A 18 4.14 -3.99 3.59
CA SER A 18 3.94 -5.26 2.89
C SER A 18 5.26 -5.93 2.49
N SER A 19 6.28 -5.15 2.13
CA SER A 19 7.62 -5.67 1.81
C SER A 19 8.29 -6.29 3.03
N ILE A 20 8.25 -5.60 4.17
CA ILE A 20 8.82 -6.13 5.42
C ILE A 20 8.07 -7.37 5.87
N LYS A 21 6.75 -7.35 5.83
CA LYS A 21 5.93 -8.52 6.18
C LYS A 21 6.26 -9.73 5.30
N SER A 22 6.42 -9.52 4.00
CA SER A 22 6.79 -10.58 3.05
C SER A 22 8.19 -11.15 3.35
N PHE A 23 9.16 -10.27 3.66
CA PHE A 23 10.51 -10.68 4.03
C PHE A 23 10.53 -11.48 5.33
N ASP A 24 9.83 -11.01 6.35
CA ASP A 24 9.72 -11.67 7.66
C ASP A 24 9.10 -13.08 7.54
N GLN A 25 8.08 -13.23 6.72
CA GLN A 25 7.43 -14.51 6.47
C GLN A 25 8.33 -15.51 5.73
N CYS A 26 9.00 -15.06 4.67
CA CYS A 26 9.88 -15.90 3.88
C CYS A 26 10.87 -15.05 3.06
N PRO A 27 12.11 -14.86 3.53
CA PRO A 27 13.12 -14.08 2.81
C PRO A 27 13.40 -14.60 1.40
N LYS A 28 13.35 -15.91 1.20
CA LYS A 28 13.55 -16.54 -0.12
C LYS A 28 12.42 -16.16 -1.09
N LYS A 29 11.18 -16.26 -0.65
CA LYS A 29 10.01 -15.84 -1.44
C LYS A 29 10.12 -14.35 -1.79
N TYR A 30 10.44 -13.51 -0.79
CA TYR A 30 10.66 -12.09 -0.99
C TYR A 30 11.73 -11.81 -2.04
N TYR A 31 12.87 -12.50 -1.98
CA TYR A 31 13.95 -12.35 -2.95
C TYR A 31 13.45 -12.61 -4.38
N HIS A 32 12.79 -13.72 -4.62
CA HIS A 32 12.31 -14.08 -5.95
C HIS A 32 11.23 -13.15 -6.49
N LEU A 33 10.34 -12.67 -5.65
CA LEU A 33 9.23 -11.79 -6.06
C LEU A 33 9.64 -10.32 -6.21
N LYS A 34 10.53 -9.82 -5.34
CA LYS A 34 10.81 -8.37 -5.24
C LYS A 34 12.19 -7.99 -5.73
N VAL A 35 13.19 -8.84 -5.58
CA VAL A 35 14.58 -8.58 -5.97
C VAL A 35 14.90 -9.17 -7.33
N ALA A 36 14.81 -10.47 -7.47
CA ALA A 36 15.08 -11.17 -8.73
C ALA A 36 13.96 -10.96 -9.76
N LYS A 37 12.72 -10.86 -9.30
CA LYS A 37 11.51 -10.68 -10.13
C LYS A 37 11.39 -11.79 -11.20
N ASP A 38 11.76 -13.00 -10.84
CA ASP A 38 11.70 -14.18 -11.70
C ASP A 38 10.38 -14.96 -11.53
N TYR A 39 9.58 -14.60 -10.53
CA TYR A 39 8.23 -15.10 -10.33
C TYR A 39 7.24 -13.95 -10.14
N GLU A 40 6.02 -14.15 -10.59
CA GLU A 40 4.88 -13.28 -10.33
C GLU A 40 3.88 -14.00 -9.44
N GLU A 41 3.38 -13.29 -8.42
CA GLU A 41 2.34 -13.80 -7.54
C GLU A 41 0.97 -13.38 -8.10
N ASN A 42 0.33 -14.29 -8.83
CA ASN A 42 -0.99 -14.07 -9.45
C ASN A 42 -2.13 -14.64 -8.60
N PHE A 43 -2.21 -14.25 -7.35
CA PHE A 43 -3.36 -14.62 -6.51
C PHE A 43 -4.46 -13.55 -6.58
N LYS A 44 -5.38 -13.73 -7.49
CA LYS A 44 -6.67 -13.03 -7.47
C LYS A 44 -7.71 -13.97 -6.89
N THR A 45 -7.78 -14.05 -5.57
CA THR A 45 -8.87 -14.75 -4.91
C THR A 45 -10.09 -13.84 -4.82
N ASP A 46 -11.29 -14.41 -4.76
CA ASP A 46 -12.53 -13.65 -4.58
C ASP A 46 -12.49 -12.77 -3.35
N ALA A 47 -11.84 -13.22 -2.28
CA ALA A 47 -11.64 -12.42 -1.07
C ALA A 47 -10.79 -11.17 -1.30
N ILE A 48 -9.73 -11.27 -2.11
CA ILE A 48 -8.88 -10.11 -2.46
C ILE A 48 -9.64 -9.13 -3.35
N LEU A 49 -10.39 -9.65 -4.31
CA LEU A 49 -11.23 -8.82 -5.20
C LEU A 49 -12.28 -8.09 -4.37
N TYR A 50 -13.00 -8.79 -3.49
CA TYR A 50 -13.99 -8.19 -2.61
C TYR A 50 -13.37 -7.12 -1.70
N GLY A 51 -12.20 -7.38 -1.12
CA GLY A 51 -11.48 -6.40 -0.30
C GLY A 51 -11.13 -5.14 -1.07
N ASN A 52 -10.63 -5.26 -2.29
CA ASN A 52 -10.30 -4.13 -3.14
C ASN A 52 -11.54 -3.31 -3.53
N GLU A 53 -12.64 -3.98 -3.87
CA GLU A 53 -13.92 -3.32 -4.17
C GLU A 53 -14.47 -2.58 -2.95
N PHE A 54 -14.38 -3.19 -1.75
CA PHE A 54 -14.77 -2.53 -0.51
C PHE A 54 -13.94 -1.28 -0.23
N HIS A 55 -12.60 -1.36 -0.36
CA HIS A 55 -11.72 -0.20 -0.19
C HIS A 55 -12.08 0.94 -1.15
N THR A 56 -12.29 0.63 -2.42
CA THR A 56 -12.69 1.62 -3.42
C THR A 56 -14.04 2.25 -3.08
N ALA A 57 -15.02 1.42 -2.71
CA ALA A 57 -16.35 1.91 -2.34
C ALA A 57 -16.31 2.81 -1.09
N ALA A 58 -15.53 2.43 -0.08
CA ALA A 58 -15.36 3.22 1.14
C ALA A 58 -14.65 4.55 0.87
N GLU A 59 -13.61 4.55 0.04
CA GLU A 59 -12.89 5.76 -0.38
C GLU A 59 -13.83 6.75 -1.06
N VAL A 60 -14.56 6.30 -2.08
CA VAL A 60 -15.47 7.14 -2.87
C VAL A 60 -16.64 7.64 -2.00
N TYR A 61 -17.12 6.81 -1.08
CA TYR A 61 -18.15 7.21 -0.12
C TYR A 61 -17.70 8.36 0.81
N ILE A 62 -16.48 8.29 1.32
CA ILE A 62 -15.93 9.31 2.22
C ILE A 62 -15.52 10.56 1.45
N ARG A 63 -14.88 10.43 0.30
CA ARG A 63 -14.33 11.55 -0.47
C ARG A 63 -15.37 12.29 -1.29
N ASP A 64 -16.21 11.55 -2.02
CA ASP A 64 -17.07 12.10 -3.08
C ASP A 64 -18.56 12.06 -2.74
N ASP A 65 -18.94 11.66 -1.52
CA ASP A 65 -20.34 11.49 -1.13
C ASP A 65 -21.16 10.52 -2.01
N THR A 66 -20.49 9.61 -2.66
CA THR A 66 -21.13 8.60 -3.52
C THR A 66 -21.85 7.57 -2.67
N GLU A 67 -23.06 7.19 -3.06
CA GLU A 67 -23.84 6.20 -2.34
C GLU A 67 -23.12 4.84 -2.24
N LEU A 68 -23.17 4.24 -1.06
CA LEU A 68 -22.55 2.95 -0.80
C LEU A 68 -23.41 1.82 -1.40
N GLU A 69 -22.77 0.86 -2.06
CA GLU A 69 -23.49 -0.31 -2.57
C GLU A 69 -24.14 -1.12 -1.43
N PRO A 70 -25.36 -1.66 -1.64
CA PRO A 70 -26.10 -2.38 -0.58
C PRO A 70 -25.31 -3.52 0.08
N ARG A 71 -24.44 -4.19 -0.67
CA ARG A 71 -23.59 -5.28 -0.15
C ARG A 71 -22.58 -4.82 0.91
N PHE A 72 -22.33 -3.52 1.02
CA PHE A 72 -21.42 -2.90 1.97
C PHE A 72 -22.14 -2.12 3.08
N ASP A 73 -23.45 -2.16 3.14
CA ASP A 73 -24.26 -1.44 4.13
C ASP A 73 -23.89 -1.76 5.58
N TYR A 74 -23.37 -2.95 5.84
CA TYR A 74 -22.88 -3.34 7.15
C TYR A 74 -21.76 -2.42 7.71
N ALA A 75 -21.01 -1.77 6.84
CA ALA A 75 -19.93 -0.87 7.21
C ALA A 75 -20.36 0.61 7.31
N LYS A 76 -21.58 0.94 6.84
CA LYS A 76 -22.05 2.32 6.73
C LYS A 76 -21.96 3.09 8.05
N GLY A 77 -22.30 2.47 9.16
CA GLY A 77 -22.25 3.13 10.47
C GLY A 77 -20.83 3.55 10.88
N VAL A 78 -19.82 2.76 10.53
CA VAL A 78 -18.41 3.09 10.79
C VAL A 78 -17.93 4.17 9.81
N LEU A 79 -18.26 4.02 8.54
CA LEU A 79 -17.89 4.99 7.51
C LEU A 79 -18.52 6.37 7.76
N ASP A 80 -19.77 6.42 8.22
CA ASP A 80 -20.44 7.68 8.61
C ASP A 80 -19.72 8.36 9.78
N LYS A 81 -19.30 7.60 10.78
CA LYS A 81 -18.52 8.15 11.89
C LYS A 81 -17.21 8.77 11.40
N LEU A 82 -16.47 8.05 10.55
CA LEU A 82 -15.20 8.53 9.97
C LEU A 82 -15.42 9.77 9.11
N LYS A 83 -16.48 9.77 8.29
CA LYS A 83 -16.83 10.88 7.42
C LYS A 83 -17.20 12.15 8.21
N ASN A 84 -17.92 12.00 9.34
CA ASN A 84 -18.37 13.10 10.17
C ASN A 84 -17.34 13.57 11.23
N MET A 85 -16.18 12.92 11.32
CA MET A 85 -15.11 13.40 12.19
C MET A 85 -14.62 14.78 11.71
N GLU A 86 -14.27 15.64 12.65
CA GLU A 86 -13.67 16.93 12.32
C GLU A 86 -12.29 16.76 11.69
N GLY A 87 -11.98 17.63 10.74
CA GLY A 87 -10.69 17.65 10.04
C GLY A 87 -10.79 17.30 8.55
N GLU A 88 -9.71 17.54 7.86
CA GLU A 88 -9.54 17.12 6.47
C GLU A 88 -9.38 15.60 6.38
N LYS A 89 -10.04 14.97 5.42
CA LYS A 89 -9.91 13.53 5.15
C LYS A 89 -9.05 13.33 3.93
N LEU A 90 -7.93 12.64 4.13
CA LEU A 90 -7.00 12.28 3.07
C LEU A 90 -7.13 10.77 2.80
N CYS A 91 -7.75 10.42 1.69
CA CYS A 91 -7.88 9.04 1.24
C CYS A 91 -6.68 8.64 0.39
N GLU A 92 -6.21 7.39 0.53
CA GLU A 92 -5.06 6.87 -0.21
C GLU A 92 -3.83 7.78 -0.12
N TYR A 93 -3.58 8.30 1.09
CA TYR A 93 -2.50 9.26 1.30
C TYR A 93 -1.13 8.60 1.20
N LYS A 94 -0.34 9.05 0.24
CA LYS A 94 1.00 8.50 -0.06
C LYS A 94 2.08 9.26 0.70
N MET A 95 2.89 8.54 1.45
CA MET A 95 3.99 9.08 2.25
C MET A 95 5.32 8.45 1.88
N GLY A 96 6.39 9.21 2.05
CA GLY A 96 7.75 8.73 1.93
C GLY A 96 8.66 9.30 3.02
N LEU A 97 9.66 8.51 3.40
CA LEU A 97 10.72 8.91 4.31
C LEU A 97 12.08 8.53 3.71
N THR A 98 13.05 9.41 3.91
CA THR A 98 14.47 9.10 3.66
C THR A 98 15.06 8.22 4.77
N LYS A 99 16.29 7.75 4.60
CA LYS A 99 17.02 6.99 5.64
C LYS A 99 17.18 7.76 6.95
N ASP A 100 17.25 9.08 6.86
CA ASP A 100 17.36 9.98 8.00
C ASP A 100 15.99 10.33 8.61
N LEU A 101 14.94 9.61 8.20
CA LEU A 101 13.55 9.81 8.63
C LEU A 101 13.00 11.21 8.31
N THR A 102 13.53 11.85 7.31
CA THR A 102 13.02 13.13 6.81
C THR A 102 11.89 12.86 5.81
N PRO A 103 10.75 13.55 5.91
CA PRO A 103 9.67 13.43 4.94
C PRO A 103 10.13 13.74 3.52
N CYS A 104 9.71 12.92 2.57
CA CYS A 104 10.00 13.11 1.15
C CYS A 104 8.82 12.63 0.29
N GLY A 105 8.87 12.92 -0.99
CA GLY A 105 7.88 12.44 -1.95
C GLY A 105 7.88 10.91 -2.07
N PHE A 106 6.72 10.34 -2.35
CA PHE A 106 6.56 8.89 -2.51
C PHE A 106 7.46 8.29 -3.60
N PHE A 107 7.75 9.05 -4.65
CA PHE A 107 8.63 8.69 -5.75
C PHE A 107 10.00 9.40 -5.73
N ASP A 108 10.36 10.01 -4.60
CA ASP A 108 11.65 10.66 -4.44
C ASP A 108 12.80 9.66 -4.63
N LYS A 109 13.91 10.12 -5.21
CA LYS A 109 15.11 9.30 -5.43
C LYS A 109 15.74 8.79 -4.14
N ASN A 110 15.57 9.52 -3.06
CA ASN A 110 16.12 9.21 -1.75
C ASN A 110 15.12 8.51 -0.83
N VAL A 111 13.91 8.19 -1.34
CA VAL A 111 12.92 7.51 -0.54
C VAL A 111 13.45 6.15 -0.08
N TRP A 112 13.42 5.91 1.21
CA TRP A 112 13.83 4.67 1.82
C TRP A 112 12.65 3.87 2.37
N TRP A 113 11.61 4.56 2.84
CA TRP A 113 10.36 3.98 3.31
C TRP A 113 9.19 4.61 2.56
N ARG A 114 8.25 3.77 2.15
CA ARG A 114 6.98 4.19 1.54
C ARG A 114 5.81 3.65 2.32
N GLY A 115 4.78 4.45 2.44
CA GLY A 115 3.51 4.05 3.01
C GLY A 115 2.35 4.67 2.26
N VAL A 116 1.25 3.94 2.21
CA VAL A 116 -0.05 4.46 1.77
C VAL A 116 -1.01 4.26 2.92
N VAL A 117 -1.67 5.34 3.33
CA VAL A 117 -2.68 5.31 4.38
C VAL A 117 -4.05 5.39 3.73
N ASP A 118 -4.91 4.42 4.02
CA ASP A 118 -6.23 4.34 3.41
C ASP A 118 -7.08 5.56 3.76
N LEU A 119 -6.99 6.02 5.00
CA LEU A 119 -7.64 7.22 5.49
C LEU A 119 -6.79 7.88 6.60
N ALA A 120 -6.46 9.16 6.42
CA ALA A 120 -5.77 10.01 7.38
C ALA A 120 -6.61 11.25 7.72
#